data_f7fc48cb2b87b354b033ff2540f9d474
#
_entry.id   f7fc48cb2b87b354b033ff2540f9d474
#
_cell.length_a   1.000
_cell.length_b   1.000
_cell.length_c   1.000
_cell.angle_alpha   90.00
_cell.angle_beta   90.00
_cell.angle_gamma   90.00
#
_symmetry.space_group_name_H-M   'P 1'
#
loop_
_entity.id
_entity.type
_entity.pdbx_description
1 polymer ?
#
loop_
_entity_poly.entity_id
_entity_poly.type
_entity_poly.pdbx_seq_one_letter_code
_entity_poly.pdbx_strand_id
1 'polypeptide(L)'
;LDEIYALLANASLAIAASASPAALVPRFELRLLHALGLAPPDDACIRCGGPFNDHGAWVDIDAGGLGCEGCYGARGDMHSLDAADVENFRALGAPRASGLRATIDATPKVARAVDDLVTFHLGRRPKARALLDAFAP
;
A
#
# COMPACT_ATOMS: atom_id res chain seq x y z
N LEU A 1 -14.95 2.79 13.21
CA LEU A 1 -15.85 1.66 12.90
C LEU A 1 -16.64 1.88 11.62
N ASP A 2 -17.27 3.05 11.46
CA ASP A 2 -18.06 3.35 10.26
C ASP A 2 -17.21 3.36 9.00
N GLU A 3 -15.99 3.89 9.08
CA GLU A 3 -15.04 3.92 7.97
C GLU A 3 -14.61 2.51 7.55
N ILE A 4 -14.32 1.65 8.51
CA ILE A 4 -13.95 0.25 8.25
C ILE A 4 -15.14 -0.52 7.67
N TYR A 5 -16.34 -0.31 8.20
CA TYR A 5 -17.55 -0.93 7.68
C TYR A 5 -17.80 -0.51 6.22
N ALA A 6 -17.71 0.78 5.93
CA ALA A 6 -17.87 1.29 4.56
C ALA A 6 -16.83 0.71 3.61
N LEU A 7 -15.59 0.59 4.06
CA LEU A 7 -14.50 0.00 3.28
C LEU A 7 -14.78 -1.47 2.95
N LEU A 8 -15.23 -2.25 3.93
CA LEU A 8 -15.58 -3.66 3.73
C LEU A 8 -16.77 -3.82 2.78
N ALA A 9 -17.81 -3.00 2.92
CA ALA A 9 -18.96 -3.02 2.05
C ALA A 9 -18.56 -2.68 0.61
N ASN A 10 -17.77 -1.63 0.41
CA ASN A 10 -17.27 -1.23 -0.90
C ASN A 10 -16.37 -2.28 -1.52
N ALA A 11 -15.51 -2.92 -0.72
CA ALA A 11 -14.65 -4.01 -1.18
C ALA A 11 -15.46 -5.20 -1.68
N SER A 12 -16.49 -5.57 -0.94
CA SER A 12 -17.38 -6.68 -1.32
C SER A 12 -18.08 -6.41 -2.66
N LEU A 13 -18.57 -5.19 -2.87
CA LEU A 13 -19.20 -4.78 -4.13
C LEU A 13 -18.20 -4.75 -5.28
N ALA A 14 -16.99 -4.25 -5.03
CA ALA A 14 -15.93 -4.18 -6.03
C ALA A 14 -15.47 -5.58 -6.47
N ILE A 15 -15.30 -6.49 -5.53
CA ILE A 15 -14.94 -7.88 -5.82
C ILE A 15 -16.02 -8.55 -6.68
N ALA A 16 -17.29 -8.37 -6.34
CA ALA A 16 -18.39 -8.94 -7.10
C ALA A 16 -18.46 -8.41 -8.54
N ALA A 17 -18.05 -7.16 -8.75
CA ALA A 17 -18.10 -6.50 -10.07
C ALA A 17 -16.81 -6.66 -10.87
N SER A 18 -15.72 -7.17 -10.28
CA SER A 18 -14.40 -7.19 -10.90
C SER A 18 -14.13 -8.48 -11.65
N ALA A 19 -13.49 -8.34 -12.83
CA ALA A 19 -12.96 -9.48 -13.57
C ALA A 19 -11.64 -10.00 -12.95
N SER A 20 -10.97 -9.20 -12.12
CA SER A 20 -9.70 -9.56 -11.47
C SER A 20 -9.70 -9.10 -10.01
N PRO A 21 -10.38 -9.84 -9.12
CA PRO A 21 -10.48 -9.46 -7.70
C PRO A 21 -9.12 -9.31 -7.01
N ALA A 22 -8.14 -10.11 -7.40
CA ALA A 22 -6.79 -10.07 -6.80
C ALA A 22 -6.12 -8.69 -6.99
N ALA A 23 -6.42 -7.98 -8.08
CA ALA A 23 -5.87 -6.65 -8.34
C ALA A 23 -6.38 -5.59 -7.35
N LEU A 24 -7.49 -5.83 -6.69
CA LEU A 24 -8.07 -4.92 -5.69
C LEU A 24 -7.41 -5.04 -4.33
N VAL A 25 -6.69 -6.13 -4.06
CA VAL A 25 -6.17 -6.44 -2.73
C VAL A 25 -5.19 -5.39 -2.22
N PRO A 26 -4.15 -4.97 -2.96
CA PRO A 26 -3.21 -3.96 -2.45
C PRO A 26 -3.91 -2.65 -2.09
N ARG A 27 -4.87 -2.22 -2.88
CA ARG A 27 -5.62 -1.00 -2.61
C ARG A 27 -6.51 -1.15 -1.38
N PHE A 28 -7.23 -2.26 -1.26
CA PHE A 28 -8.04 -2.55 -0.08
C PHE A 28 -7.17 -2.59 1.18
N GLU A 29 -6.05 -3.29 1.13
CA GLU A 29 -5.14 -3.42 2.26
C GLU A 29 -4.58 -2.05 2.69
N LEU A 30 -4.13 -1.25 1.74
CA LEU A 30 -3.59 0.08 2.06
C LEU A 30 -4.68 1.00 2.62
N ARG A 31 -5.88 0.98 2.06
CA ARG A 31 -7.02 1.72 2.59
C ARG A 31 -7.40 1.28 4.00
N LEU A 32 -7.32 -0.01 4.27
CA LEU A 32 -7.55 -0.56 5.61
C LEU A 32 -6.50 -0.07 6.61
N LEU A 33 -5.22 -0.07 6.21
CA LEU A 33 -4.15 0.47 7.05
C LEU A 33 -4.38 1.95 7.36
N HIS A 34 -4.82 2.75 6.39
CA HIS A 34 -5.20 4.15 6.61
C HIS A 34 -6.34 4.27 7.62
N ALA A 35 -7.39 3.49 7.47
CA ALA A 35 -8.54 3.52 8.38
C ALA A 35 -8.17 3.13 9.82
N LEU A 36 -7.19 2.24 9.98
CA LEU A 36 -6.68 1.81 11.28
C LEU A 36 -5.62 2.75 11.87
N GLY A 37 -5.19 3.76 11.13
CA GLY A 37 -4.11 4.65 11.55
C GLY A 37 -2.71 4.02 11.49
N LEU A 38 -2.55 2.96 10.70
CA LEU A 38 -1.31 2.19 10.57
C LEU A 38 -0.59 2.41 9.23
N ALA A 39 -1.19 3.17 8.31
CA ALA A 39 -0.56 3.43 7.02
C ALA A 39 0.66 4.34 7.17
N PRO A 40 1.73 4.10 6.42
CA PRO A 40 2.88 4.99 6.42
C PRO A 40 2.49 6.40 5.94
N PRO A 41 2.96 7.46 6.61
CA PRO A 41 2.90 8.79 6.02
C PRO A 41 3.64 8.81 4.68
N ASP A 42 3.04 9.45 3.68
CA ASP A 42 3.57 9.41 2.30
C ASP A 42 4.00 10.78 1.77
N ASP A 43 4.08 11.77 2.62
CA ASP A 43 4.38 13.16 2.26
C ASP A 43 5.73 13.66 2.76
N ALA A 44 6.35 12.96 3.70
CA ALA A 44 7.62 13.37 4.28
C ALA A 44 8.41 12.17 4.80
N CYS A 45 9.73 12.33 4.84
CA CYS A 45 10.62 11.32 5.43
C CYS A 45 10.33 11.13 6.91
N ILE A 46 10.15 9.89 7.32
CA ILE A 46 9.85 9.54 8.71
C ILE A 46 11.01 9.88 9.67
N ARG A 47 12.23 9.99 9.17
CA ARG A 47 13.40 10.32 10.00
C ARG A 47 13.69 11.80 10.09
N CYS A 48 13.76 12.48 8.94
CA CYS A 48 14.18 13.89 8.91
C CYS A 48 13.05 14.87 8.62
N GLY A 49 11.87 14.39 8.26
CA GLY A 49 10.75 15.24 7.91
C GLY A 49 10.88 15.95 6.56
N GLY A 50 11.96 15.70 5.83
CA GLY A 50 12.21 16.31 4.53
C GLY A 50 11.39 15.69 3.40
N PRO A 51 11.33 16.37 2.24
CA PRO A 51 10.61 15.87 1.09
C PRO A 51 11.36 14.72 0.41
N PHE A 52 10.62 13.94 -0.38
CA PHE A 52 11.20 12.99 -1.31
C PHE A 52 11.60 13.73 -2.58
N ASN A 53 12.72 13.32 -3.16
CA ASN A 53 13.19 13.89 -4.43
C ASN A 53 12.90 12.93 -5.61
N ASP A 54 13.51 13.22 -6.76
CA ASP A 54 13.34 12.40 -7.97
C ASP A 54 13.90 10.99 -7.85
N HIS A 55 14.66 10.70 -6.79
CA HIS A 55 15.19 9.36 -6.50
C HIS A 55 14.17 8.46 -5.82
N GLY A 56 12.99 8.98 -5.47
CA GLY A 56 11.93 8.22 -4.86
C GLY A 56 12.04 8.11 -3.34
N ALA A 57 11.65 6.96 -2.79
CA ALA A 57 11.59 6.74 -1.36
C ALA A 57 11.94 5.30 -1.01
N TRP A 58 12.18 5.05 0.26
CA TRP A 58 12.36 3.72 0.83
C TRP A 58 11.27 3.44 1.86
N VAL A 59 10.68 2.26 1.80
CA VAL A 59 9.68 1.86 2.80
C VAL A 59 10.41 1.22 3.98
N ASP A 60 10.27 1.84 5.15
CA ASP A 60 10.75 1.25 6.40
C ASP A 60 9.58 0.54 7.08
N ILE A 61 9.50 -0.77 6.92
CA ILE A 61 8.40 -1.57 7.44
C ILE A 61 8.34 -1.49 8.97
N ASP A 62 9.47 -1.61 9.63
CA ASP A 62 9.56 -1.62 11.10
C ASP A 62 9.20 -0.26 11.70
N ALA A 63 9.63 0.82 11.06
CA ALA A 63 9.31 2.18 11.50
C ALA A 63 7.91 2.63 11.04
N GLY A 64 7.31 1.95 10.08
CA GLY A 64 5.98 2.27 9.58
C GLY A 64 5.93 3.57 8.78
N GLY A 65 6.94 3.84 7.94
CA GLY A 65 7.00 5.07 7.17
C GLY A 65 7.82 4.98 5.92
N LEU A 66 7.82 6.07 5.15
CA LEU A 66 8.69 6.24 4.00
C LEU A 66 9.90 7.10 4.38
N GLY A 67 11.04 6.79 3.80
CA GLY A 67 12.30 7.50 4.03
C GLY A 67 12.87 8.12 2.76
N CYS A 68 13.60 9.21 2.92
CA CYS A 68 14.30 9.86 1.81
C CYS A 68 15.64 9.19 1.51
N GLU A 69 16.21 9.53 0.35
CA GLU A 69 17.52 9.02 -0.06
C GLU A 69 18.62 9.35 0.95
N GLY A 70 18.62 10.57 1.47
CA GLY A 70 19.65 10.99 2.43
C GLY A 70 19.68 10.14 3.70
N CYS A 71 18.53 9.69 4.18
CA CYS A 71 18.44 8.86 5.39
C CYS A 71 18.53 7.36 5.11
N TYR A 72 18.13 6.91 3.93
CA TYR A 72 17.93 5.49 3.63
C TYR A 72 18.72 4.97 2.43
N GLY A 73 19.25 5.83 1.59
CA GLY A 73 19.90 5.41 0.33
C GLY A 73 21.05 4.40 0.52
N ALA A 74 21.76 4.46 1.63
CA ALA A 74 22.84 3.53 1.94
C ALA A 74 22.37 2.12 2.34
N ARG A 75 21.06 1.92 2.55
CA ARG A 75 20.48 0.63 2.92
C ARG A 75 20.25 -0.31 1.72
N GLY A 76 20.61 0.13 0.52
CA GLY A 76 20.42 -0.67 -0.69
C GLY A 76 19.00 -0.57 -1.24
N ASP A 77 18.61 -1.60 -1.95
CA ASP A 77 17.34 -1.63 -2.71
C ASP A 77 16.16 -2.24 -1.96
N MET A 78 16.34 -2.57 -0.69
CA MET A 78 15.28 -3.16 0.12
C MET A 78 14.11 -2.18 0.26
N HIS A 79 12.98 -2.52 -0.37
CA HIS A 79 11.78 -1.69 -0.42
C HIS A 79 12.00 -0.28 -0.99
N SER A 80 12.94 -0.14 -1.95
CA SER A 80 13.09 1.12 -2.67
C SER A 80 11.95 1.32 -3.66
N LEU A 81 11.43 2.55 -3.71
CA LEU A 81 10.37 2.97 -4.63
C LEU A 81 10.91 4.10 -5.49
N ASP A 82 10.75 4.03 -6.80
CA ASP A 82 11.04 5.17 -7.65
C ASP A 82 9.93 6.23 -7.57
N ALA A 83 10.09 7.36 -8.27
CA ALA A 83 9.11 8.43 -8.22
C ALA A 83 7.72 7.98 -8.68
N ALA A 84 7.64 7.13 -9.70
CA ALA A 84 6.38 6.59 -10.19
C ALA A 84 5.73 5.65 -9.16
N ASP A 85 6.53 4.83 -8.48
CA ASP A 85 6.05 3.97 -7.40
C ASP A 85 5.50 4.80 -6.23
N VAL A 86 6.15 5.90 -5.86
CA VAL A 86 5.67 6.80 -4.80
C VAL A 86 4.32 7.39 -5.16
N GLU A 87 4.15 7.86 -6.40
CA GLU A 87 2.85 8.36 -6.86
C GLU A 87 1.78 7.27 -6.87
N ASN A 88 2.14 6.06 -7.28
CA ASN A 88 1.23 4.90 -7.23
C ASN A 88 0.82 4.56 -5.80
N PHE A 89 1.75 4.56 -4.87
CA PHE A 89 1.48 4.34 -3.45
C PHE A 89 0.48 5.37 -2.90
N ARG A 90 0.70 6.65 -3.19
CA ARG A 90 -0.21 7.72 -2.80
C ARG A 90 -1.60 7.55 -3.41
N ALA A 91 -1.66 7.25 -4.70
CA ALA A 91 -2.92 7.09 -5.42
C ALA A 91 -3.75 5.92 -4.88
N LEU A 92 -3.10 4.80 -4.53
CA LEU A 92 -3.76 3.64 -3.95
C LEU A 92 -4.36 3.94 -2.58
N GLY A 93 -3.67 4.73 -1.76
CA GLY A 93 -4.12 5.07 -0.42
C GLY A 93 -5.14 6.19 -0.37
N ALA A 94 -5.25 7.00 -1.42
CA ALA A 94 -6.12 8.17 -1.43
C ALA A 94 -7.61 7.78 -1.46
N PRO A 95 -8.46 8.46 -0.66
CA PRO A 95 -9.89 8.28 -0.78
C PRO A 95 -10.37 8.83 -2.12
N ARG A 96 -11.27 8.10 -2.79
CA ARG A 96 -11.84 8.48 -4.08
C ARG A 96 -13.35 8.29 -4.06
N ALA A 97 -14.07 9.15 -4.80
CA ALA A 97 -15.50 9.05 -4.93
C ALA A 97 -15.94 7.69 -5.52
N SER A 98 -15.13 7.12 -6.42
CA SER A 98 -15.37 5.79 -6.99
C SER A 98 -15.02 4.63 -6.04
N GLY A 99 -14.47 4.93 -4.87
CA GLY A 99 -14.04 3.91 -3.91
C GLY A 99 -13.03 2.94 -4.52
N LEU A 100 -13.20 1.65 -4.26
CA LEU A 100 -12.33 0.59 -4.78
C LEU A 100 -12.58 0.24 -6.25
N ARG A 101 -13.61 0.82 -6.86
CA ARG A 101 -13.94 0.57 -8.27
C ARG A 101 -13.01 1.28 -9.24
N ALA A 102 -12.27 2.29 -8.78
CA ALA A 102 -11.29 2.95 -9.64
C ALA A 102 -10.21 1.95 -10.06
N THR A 103 -9.93 1.92 -11.34
CA THR A 103 -8.90 1.05 -11.92
C THR A 103 -7.53 1.64 -11.68
N ILE A 104 -6.96 1.39 -10.52
CA ILE A 104 -5.58 1.71 -10.21
C ILE A 104 -4.90 0.42 -9.81
N ASP A 105 -3.97 -0.02 -10.64
CA ASP A 105 -3.16 -1.19 -10.33
C ASP A 105 -1.95 -0.77 -9.51
N ALA A 106 -1.59 -1.59 -8.53
CA ALA A 106 -0.35 -1.41 -7.81
C ALA A 106 0.83 -1.83 -8.69
N THR A 107 1.89 -1.02 -8.69
CA THR A 107 3.16 -1.48 -9.27
C THR A 107 3.67 -2.67 -8.45
N PRO A 108 4.52 -3.53 -9.04
CA PRO A 108 5.03 -4.71 -8.31
C PRO A 108 5.72 -4.36 -7.01
N LYS A 109 6.50 -3.29 -6.99
CA LYS A 109 7.19 -2.84 -5.77
C LYS A 109 6.21 -2.33 -4.71
N VAL A 110 5.20 -1.59 -5.12
CA VAL A 110 4.16 -1.08 -4.21
C VAL A 110 3.32 -2.22 -3.66
N ALA A 111 2.90 -3.16 -4.49
CA ALA A 111 2.16 -4.33 -4.05
C ALA A 111 2.92 -5.13 -3.00
N ARG A 112 4.22 -5.33 -3.22
CA ARG A 112 5.09 -6.03 -2.26
C ARG A 112 5.23 -5.26 -0.95
N ALA A 113 5.43 -3.95 -1.02
CA ALA A 113 5.54 -3.12 0.17
C ALA A 113 4.26 -3.16 1.00
N VAL A 114 3.10 -3.06 0.37
CA VAL A 114 1.80 -3.15 1.06
C VAL A 114 1.61 -4.53 1.70
N ASP A 115 1.94 -5.60 0.98
CA ASP A 115 1.87 -6.97 1.52
C ASP A 115 2.76 -7.13 2.77
N ASP A 116 3.98 -6.61 2.72
CA ASP A 116 4.92 -6.68 3.85
C ASP A 116 4.46 -5.82 5.03
N LEU A 117 3.87 -4.65 4.78
CA LEU A 117 3.27 -3.82 5.83
C LEU A 117 2.13 -4.54 6.54
N VAL A 118 1.23 -5.15 5.78
CA VAL A 118 0.11 -5.91 6.34
C VAL A 118 0.63 -7.10 7.15
N THR A 119 1.58 -7.83 6.61
CA THR A 119 2.21 -8.97 7.28
C THR A 119 2.85 -8.56 8.60
N PHE A 120 3.56 -7.43 8.61
CA PHE A 120 4.18 -6.90 9.82
C PHE A 120 3.14 -6.57 10.89
N HIS A 121 2.08 -5.86 10.53
CA HIS A 121 1.03 -5.46 11.48
C HIS A 121 0.20 -6.64 12.00
N LEU A 122 -0.01 -7.67 11.17
CA LEU A 122 -0.74 -8.87 11.58
C LEU A 122 0.15 -9.90 12.27
N GLY A 123 1.47 -9.73 12.23
CA GLY A 123 2.42 -10.71 12.72
C GLY A 123 2.56 -11.97 11.86
N ARG A 124 1.81 -12.06 10.78
CA ARG A 124 1.87 -13.17 9.82
C ARG A 124 1.19 -12.80 8.52
N ARG A 125 1.59 -13.47 7.44
CA ARG A 125 0.92 -13.30 6.15
C ARG A 125 -0.49 -13.91 6.20
N PRO A 126 -1.53 -13.19 5.76
CA PRO A 126 -2.88 -13.73 5.68
C PRO A 126 -2.95 -14.97 4.79
N LYS A 127 -3.60 -16.03 5.25
CA LYS A 127 -3.76 -17.27 4.47
C LYS A 127 -4.51 -17.04 3.15
N ALA A 128 -5.50 -16.17 3.17
CA ALA A 128 -6.27 -15.80 1.99
C ALA A 128 -5.40 -15.21 0.88
N ARG A 129 -4.28 -14.58 1.23
CA ARG A 129 -3.35 -14.01 0.24
C ARG A 129 -2.74 -15.07 -0.67
N ALA A 130 -2.29 -16.19 -0.09
CA ALA A 130 -1.73 -17.28 -0.87
C ALA A 130 -2.75 -17.87 -1.85
N LEU A 131 -4.03 -17.94 -1.44
CA LEU A 131 -5.10 -18.40 -2.32
C LEU A 131 -5.33 -17.43 -3.48
N LEU A 132 -5.34 -16.12 -3.21
CA LEU A 132 -5.50 -15.10 -4.25
C LEU A 132 -4.33 -15.11 -5.23
N ASP A 133 -3.10 -15.26 -4.73
CA ASP A 133 -1.89 -15.32 -5.57
C ASP A 133 -1.94 -16.53 -6.52
N ALA A 134 -2.52 -17.66 -6.09
CA ALA A 134 -2.66 -18.85 -6.92
C ALA A 134 -3.62 -18.64 -8.11
N PHE A 135 -4.55 -17.68 -8.01
CA PHE A 135 -5.49 -17.35 -9.07
C PHE A 135 -5.13 -16.05 -9.81
N ALA A 136 -4.04 -15.39 -9.45
CA ALA A 136 -3.56 -14.19 -10.17
C ALA A 136 -3.05 -14.60 -11.57
N PRO A 137 -3.35 -13.81 -12.62
CA PRO A 137 -2.83 -14.07 -13.96
C PRO A 137 -1.31 -13.85 -14.05
#